data_f85d6c7fd791b26028ef096851701032
#
_entry.id   f85d6c7fd791b26028ef096851701032
#
_cell.length_a   1.000
_cell.length_b   1.000
_cell.length_c   1.000
_cell.angle_alpha   90.00
_cell.angle_beta   90.00
_cell.angle_gamma   90.00
#
_symmetry.space_group_name_H-M   'P 1'
#
loop_
_entity.id
_entity.type
_entity.pdbx_description
1 polymer ?
#
loop_
_entity_poly.entity_id
_entity_poly.type
_entity_poly.pdbx_seq_one_letter_code
_entity_poly.pdbx_strand_id
1 'polypeptide(L)'
;MNVATAASPKNQKSRILIADDNGPNVELLEAFLADVDCDIEIAVDGRDTLDKVAKFKPDLILLDIMMPKLSGFEVCKKLKDDPATSGIMILMVTALNELGDIERAVDAGTDDFLSKPVNKVELIKRVDNMLKLRHVTDELERLRRYIQGMED
;
A
#
# COMPACT_ATOMS: atom_id res chain seq x y z
N MET A 1 -29.46 8.98 -12.48
CA MET A 1 -28.73 8.62 -12.72
C MET A 1 -27.77 8.38 -12.22
N ASN A 2 -27.52 7.91 -12.15
CA ASN A 2 -26.55 7.84 -11.69
C ASN A 2 -25.53 7.33 -12.36
N VAL A 3 -25.40 7.77 -13.30
CA VAL A 3 -24.40 7.51 -14.19
C VAL A 3 -23.10 7.30 -13.54
N ALA A 4 -22.78 8.10 -12.63
CA ALA A 4 -21.56 7.98 -11.90
C ALA A 4 -21.45 6.65 -11.21
N THR A 5 -22.54 6.11 -10.80
CA THR A 5 -22.56 4.85 -10.14
C THR A 5 -22.20 3.75 -11.07
N ALA A 6 -22.76 3.78 -12.23
CA ALA A 6 -22.57 2.71 -13.18
C ALA A 6 -21.16 2.58 -13.66
N ALA A 7 -20.53 3.70 -13.87
CA ALA A 7 -19.19 3.68 -14.42
C ALA A 7 -18.12 3.63 -13.38
N SER A 8 -18.47 3.71 -12.15
CA SER A 8 -17.51 3.99 -11.11
C SER A 8 -16.65 2.79 -10.77
N PRO A 9 -15.33 2.93 -10.85
CA PRO A 9 -14.43 1.94 -10.27
C PRO A 9 -14.58 1.86 -8.77
N LYS A 10 -15.31 2.79 -8.17
CA LYS A 10 -15.58 2.78 -6.75
C LYS A 10 -16.34 1.57 -6.29
N ASN A 11 -17.01 0.87 -7.22
CA ASN A 11 -17.68 -0.36 -6.86
C ASN A 11 -16.71 -1.49 -6.60
N GLN A 12 -15.45 -1.33 -7.02
CA GLN A 12 -14.43 -2.31 -6.71
C GLN A 12 -13.87 -2.00 -5.34
N LYS A 13 -13.68 -3.04 -4.55
CA LYS A 13 -13.03 -2.92 -3.27
C LYS A 13 -11.57 -2.53 -3.44
N SER A 14 -11.08 -1.75 -2.52
CA SER A 14 -9.65 -1.49 -2.44
C SER A 14 -8.92 -2.79 -2.12
N ARG A 15 -7.70 -2.93 -2.62
CA ARG A 15 -6.88 -4.11 -2.40
C ARG A 15 -5.71 -3.76 -1.50
N ILE A 16 -5.58 -4.48 -0.40
CA ILE A 16 -4.52 -4.26 0.56
C ILE A 16 -3.68 -5.52 0.68
N LEU A 17 -2.38 -5.40 0.48
CA LEU A 17 -1.43 -6.48 0.67
C LEU A 17 -0.74 -6.28 2.02
N ILE A 18 -0.79 -7.30 2.88
CA ILE A 18 -0.08 -7.29 4.15
C ILE A 18 1.18 -8.13 3.98
N ALA A 19 2.33 -7.50 4.06
CA ALA A 19 3.63 -8.15 3.90
C ALA A 19 4.33 -8.21 5.25
N ASP A 20 4.26 -9.36 5.90
CA ASP A 20 4.82 -9.59 7.23
C ASP A 20 4.98 -11.09 7.42
N ASP A 21 6.12 -11.54 7.93
CA ASP A 21 6.40 -12.95 8.14
C ASP A 21 5.89 -13.47 9.50
N ASN A 22 5.35 -12.60 10.34
CA ASN A 22 4.85 -12.97 11.66
C ASN A 22 3.34 -13.17 11.62
N GLY A 23 2.91 -14.43 11.77
CA GLY A 23 1.48 -14.78 11.73
C GLY A 23 0.59 -14.00 12.69
N PRO A 24 0.95 -13.88 13.97
CA PRO A 24 0.16 -13.09 14.91
C PRO A 24 0.01 -11.62 14.52
N ASN A 25 1.05 -11.00 13.96
CA ASN A 25 0.95 -9.63 13.47
C ASN A 25 -0.02 -9.53 12.30
N VAL A 26 0.04 -10.48 11.38
CA VAL A 26 -0.86 -10.54 10.22
C VAL A 26 -2.31 -10.66 10.71
N GLU A 27 -2.57 -11.56 11.66
CA GLU A 27 -3.91 -11.74 12.20
C GLU A 27 -4.44 -10.47 12.86
N LEU A 28 -3.58 -9.77 13.59
CA LEU A 28 -3.95 -8.52 14.24
C LEU A 28 -4.32 -7.45 13.21
N LEU A 29 -3.51 -7.30 12.17
CA LEU A 29 -3.77 -6.32 11.12
C LEU A 29 -5.06 -6.66 10.37
N GLU A 30 -5.27 -7.94 10.06
CA GLU A 30 -6.52 -8.37 9.42
C GLU A 30 -7.74 -8.03 10.30
N ALA A 31 -7.63 -8.27 11.60
CA ALA A 31 -8.71 -7.96 12.53
C ALA A 31 -9.00 -6.46 12.58
N PHE A 32 -7.95 -5.65 12.59
CA PHE A 32 -8.11 -4.19 12.59
C PHE A 32 -8.74 -3.68 11.30
N LEU A 33 -8.46 -4.34 10.18
CA LEU A 33 -8.98 -3.93 8.88
C LEU A 33 -10.35 -4.52 8.57
N ALA A 34 -10.93 -5.31 9.48
CA ALA A 34 -12.20 -5.99 9.24
C ALA A 34 -13.34 -5.02 8.89
N ASP A 35 -13.27 -3.80 9.42
CA ASP A 35 -14.29 -2.77 9.16
C ASP A 35 -14.01 -1.92 7.92
N VAL A 36 -12.88 -2.15 7.26
CA VAL A 36 -12.54 -1.45 6.02
C VAL A 36 -13.01 -2.28 4.84
N ASP A 37 -13.66 -1.64 3.88
CA ASP A 37 -14.16 -2.35 2.70
C ASP A 37 -12.99 -2.60 1.74
N CYS A 38 -12.34 -3.75 1.91
CA CYS A 38 -11.15 -4.10 1.14
C CYS A 38 -10.98 -5.59 1.00
N ASP A 39 -10.28 -5.98 -0.06
CA ASP A 39 -9.78 -7.35 -0.23
C ASP A 39 -8.36 -7.39 0.29
N ILE A 40 -8.01 -8.44 1.01
CA ILE A 40 -6.70 -8.57 1.64
C ILE A 40 -5.99 -9.81 1.10
N GLU A 41 -4.72 -9.63 0.77
CA GLU A 41 -3.81 -10.72 0.44
C GLU A 41 -2.61 -10.64 1.38
N ILE A 42 -1.93 -11.77 1.61
CA ILE A 42 -0.83 -11.85 2.57
C ILE A 42 0.44 -12.30 1.84
N ALA A 43 1.54 -11.62 2.12
CA ALA A 43 2.86 -12.01 1.65
C ALA A 43 3.74 -12.28 2.88
N VAL A 44 4.54 -13.32 2.83
CA VAL A 44 5.29 -13.80 4.00
C VAL A 44 6.78 -13.43 3.98
N ASP A 45 7.27 -12.95 2.86
CA ASP A 45 8.65 -12.47 2.75
C ASP A 45 8.75 -11.46 1.61
N GLY A 46 9.94 -10.88 1.43
CA GLY A 46 10.11 -9.83 0.43
C GLY A 46 9.91 -10.33 -1.00
N ARG A 47 10.35 -11.54 -1.30
CA ARG A 47 10.17 -12.11 -2.64
C ARG A 47 8.69 -12.37 -2.92
N ASP A 48 8.02 -12.97 -1.95
CA ASP A 48 6.58 -13.23 -2.05
C ASP A 48 5.80 -11.92 -2.23
N THR A 49 6.25 -10.86 -1.57
CA THR A 49 5.64 -9.54 -1.71
C THR A 49 5.68 -9.07 -3.17
N LEU A 50 6.85 -9.14 -3.80
CA LEU A 50 6.99 -8.72 -5.19
C LEU A 50 6.13 -9.58 -6.13
N ASP A 51 6.08 -10.89 -5.90
CA ASP A 51 5.26 -11.79 -6.70
C ASP A 51 3.78 -11.45 -6.56
N LYS A 52 3.33 -11.18 -5.36
CA LYS A 52 1.91 -10.87 -5.12
C LYS A 52 1.53 -9.48 -5.60
N VAL A 53 2.45 -8.53 -5.57
CA VAL A 53 2.19 -7.22 -6.19
C VAL A 53 1.84 -7.39 -7.66
N ALA A 54 2.56 -8.23 -8.37
CA ALA A 54 2.31 -8.45 -9.80
C ALA A 54 0.95 -9.12 -10.05
N LYS A 55 0.53 -10.01 -9.18
CA LYS A 55 -0.71 -10.78 -9.34
C LYS A 55 -1.94 -10.11 -8.77
N PHE A 56 -1.81 -9.61 -7.56
CA PHE A 56 -2.94 -9.03 -6.82
C PHE A 56 -3.18 -7.57 -7.17
N LYS A 57 -2.13 -6.87 -7.57
CA LYS A 57 -2.17 -5.44 -7.92
C LYS A 57 -2.80 -4.60 -6.80
N PRO A 58 -2.14 -4.56 -5.64
CA PRO A 58 -2.71 -3.84 -4.50
C PRO A 58 -2.72 -2.34 -4.70
N ASP A 59 -3.62 -1.67 -4.00
CA ASP A 59 -3.65 -0.21 -3.90
C ASP A 59 -2.74 0.27 -2.79
N LEU A 60 -2.61 -0.53 -1.75
CA LEU A 60 -1.85 -0.21 -0.55
C LEU A 60 -1.14 -1.46 -0.06
N ILE A 61 0.10 -1.29 0.41
CA ILE A 61 0.86 -2.35 1.04
C ILE A 61 1.18 -1.94 2.47
N LEU A 62 0.82 -2.79 3.43
CA LEU A 62 1.30 -2.69 4.81
C LEU A 62 2.56 -3.53 4.86
N LEU A 63 3.71 -2.90 5.00
CA LEU A 63 5.00 -3.53 4.74
C LEU A 63 5.87 -3.52 5.99
N ASP A 64 6.21 -4.72 6.48
CA ASP A 64 7.19 -4.85 7.54
C ASP A 64 8.59 -4.78 6.94
N ILE A 65 9.51 -4.17 7.66
CA ILE A 65 10.89 -4.04 7.23
C ILE A 65 11.67 -5.32 7.47
N MET A 66 11.41 -5.98 8.59
CA MET A 66 12.18 -7.14 9.03
C MET A 66 11.61 -8.43 8.45
N MET A 67 11.86 -8.66 7.16
CA MET A 67 11.42 -9.88 6.49
C MET A 67 12.60 -10.64 5.91
N PRO A 68 12.49 -11.99 5.80
CA PRO A 68 13.54 -12.77 5.14
C PRO A 68 13.57 -12.51 3.62
N LYS A 69 14.67 -12.88 3.01
CA LYS A 69 14.98 -12.80 1.58
C LYS A 69 15.24 -11.38 1.10
N LEU A 70 14.24 -10.51 1.16
CA LEU A 70 14.41 -9.09 0.86
C LEU A 70 13.80 -8.29 2.00
N SER A 71 14.51 -7.29 2.50
CA SER A 71 13.98 -6.43 3.54
C SER A 71 12.87 -5.54 2.98
N GLY A 72 12.05 -4.99 3.88
CA GLY A 72 11.02 -4.04 3.48
C GLY A 72 11.59 -2.80 2.80
N PHE A 73 12.79 -2.36 3.19
CA PHE A 73 13.45 -1.23 2.52
C PHE A 73 13.72 -1.56 1.05
N GLU A 74 14.24 -2.74 0.79
CA GLU A 74 14.55 -3.17 -0.59
C GLU A 74 13.29 -3.32 -1.43
N VAL A 75 12.24 -3.91 -0.85
CA VAL A 75 10.95 -4.07 -1.53
C VAL A 75 10.38 -2.70 -1.88
N CYS A 76 10.35 -1.79 -0.91
CA CYS A 76 9.81 -0.45 -1.11
C CYS A 76 10.55 0.28 -2.24
N LYS A 77 11.87 0.25 -2.21
CA LYS A 77 12.66 0.92 -3.22
C LYS A 77 12.43 0.34 -4.61
N LYS A 78 12.37 -0.99 -4.72
CA LYS A 78 12.09 -1.63 -6.01
C LYS A 78 10.75 -1.21 -6.57
N LEU A 79 9.72 -1.17 -5.73
CA LEU A 79 8.38 -0.79 -6.16
C LEU A 79 8.31 0.69 -6.54
N LYS A 80 8.95 1.56 -5.78
CA LYS A 80 8.91 3.00 -6.05
C LYS A 80 9.77 3.40 -7.24
N ASP A 81 10.81 2.64 -7.55
CA ASP A 81 11.67 2.92 -8.71
C ASP A 81 11.04 2.42 -10.03
N ASP A 82 10.05 1.56 -9.98
CA ASP A 82 9.40 1.01 -11.18
C ASP A 82 8.13 1.82 -11.48
N PRO A 83 8.04 2.46 -12.66
CA PRO A 83 6.85 3.24 -13.02
C PRO A 83 5.55 2.45 -12.97
N ALA A 84 5.61 1.14 -13.19
CA ALA A 84 4.41 0.30 -13.15
C ALA A 84 3.84 0.14 -11.74
N THR A 85 4.66 0.32 -10.71
CA THR A 85 4.26 0.10 -9.31
C THR A 85 4.46 1.31 -8.42
N SER A 86 5.06 2.38 -8.92
CA SER A 86 5.38 3.56 -8.10
C SER A 86 4.16 4.24 -7.50
N GLY A 87 2.99 4.05 -8.10
CA GLY A 87 1.75 4.64 -7.59
C GLY A 87 1.11 3.87 -6.44
N ILE A 88 1.58 2.66 -6.15
CA ILE A 88 1.07 1.88 -5.02
C ILE A 88 1.48 2.59 -3.73
N MET A 89 0.52 2.78 -2.82
CA MET A 89 0.82 3.41 -1.54
C MET A 89 1.49 2.40 -0.62
N ILE A 90 2.54 2.81 0.06
CA ILE A 90 3.28 1.94 0.97
C ILE A 90 3.29 2.55 2.37
N LEU A 91 2.73 1.81 3.32
CA LEU A 91 2.77 2.14 4.74
C LEU A 91 3.67 1.12 5.43
N MET A 92 4.81 1.57 5.90
CA MET A 92 5.70 0.70 6.68
C MET A 92 5.15 0.54 8.09
N VAL A 93 5.02 -0.70 8.54
CA VAL A 93 4.48 -1.04 9.87
C VAL A 93 5.53 -1.90 10.56
N THR A 94 6.30 -1.32 11.45
CA THR A 94 7.46 -2.00 11.99
C THR A 94 7.81 -1.54 13.39
N ALA A 95 8.62 -2.33 14.08
CA ALA A 95 9.10 -1.99 15.43
C ALA A 95 10.27 -1.00 15.41
N LEU A 96 10.65 -0.50 14.24
CA LEU A 96 11.76 0.44 14.12
C LEU A 96 11.44 1.75 14.84
N ASN A 97 12.39 2.24 15.62
CA ASN A 97 12.21 3.48 16.36
C ASN A 97 13.49 4.30 16.42
N GLU A 98 14.52 3.92 15.68
CA GLU A 98 15.75 4.67 15.61
C GLU A 98 15.72 5.64 14.42
N LEU A 99 16.35 6.79 14.59
CA LEU A 99 16.38 7.83 13.58
C LEU A 99 16.92 7.32 12.23
N GLY A 100 17.98 6.52 12.28
CA GLY A 100 18.57 5.97 11.06
C GLY A 100 17.61 5.08 10.28
N ASP A 101 16.75 4.35 10.99
CA ASP A 101 15.74 3.49 10.36
C ASP A 101 14.67 4.33 9.67
N ILE A 102 14.27 5.43 10.28
CA ILE A 102 13.31 6.34 9.69
C ILE A 102 13.89 6.96 8.42
N GLU A 103 15.14 7.37 8.47
CA GLU A 103 15.84 7.93 7.30
C GLU A 103 15.89 6.92 6.16
N ARG A 104 16.17 5.65 6.46
CA ARG A 104 16.19 4.60 5.44
C ARG A 104 14.82 4.39 4.82
N ALA A 105 13.75 4.47 5.63
CA ALA A 105 12.39 4.35 5.12
C ALA A 105 12.06 5.48 4.17
N VAL A 106 12.43 6.71 4.52
CA VAL A 106 12.21 7.87 3.68
C VAL A 106 13.01 7.74 2.38
N ASP A 107 14.26 7.33 2.47
CA ASP A 107 15.12 7.14 1.29
C ASP A 107 14.61 6.04 0.37
N ALA A 108 13.95 5.02 0.93
CA ALA A 108 13.35 3.96 0.14
C ALA A 108 12.06 4.40 -0.56
N GLY A 109 11.52 5.56 -0.20
CA GLY A 109 10.35 6.13 -0.85
C GLY A 109 9.01 5.74 -0.23
N THR A 110 9.01 5.33 1.06
CA THR A 110 7.74 5.01 1.74
C THR A 110 6.83 6.23 1.78
N ASP A 111 5.53 5.97 1.68
CA ASP A 111 4.54 7.06 1.72
C ASP A 111 4.20 7.44 3.16
N ASP A 112 4.27 6.49 4.09
CA ASP A 112 4.04 6.76 5.51
C ASP A 112 4.68 5.66 6.35
N PHE A 113 4.67 5.85 7.64
CA PHE A 113 5.36 4.99 8.59
C PHE A 113 4.53 4.87 9.86
N LEU A 114 4.41 3.67 10.40
CA LEU A 114 3.65 3.40 11.62
C LEU A 114 4.45 2.45 12.50
N SER A 115 4.66 2.83 13.74
CA SER A 115 5.44 2.04 14.69
C SER A 115 4.58 0.98 15.38
N LYS A 116 5.16 -0.19 15.60
CA LYS A 116 4.55 -1.20 16.48
C LYS A 116 4.78 -0.84 17.94
N PRO A 117 3.86 -1.13 18.84
CA PRO A 117 2.58 -1.81 18.61
C PRO A 117 1.57 -0.90 17.91
N VAL A 118 0.81 -1.50 16.99
CA VAL A 118 -0.11 -0.76 16.13
C VAL A 118 -1.37 -0.40 16.91
N ASN A 119 -1.76 0.87 16.81
CA ASN A 119 -3.03 1.36 17.34
C ASN A 119 -4.08 1.27 16.22
N LYS A 120 -5.21 0.64 16.51
CA LYS A 120 -6.25 0.42 15.51
C LYS A 120 -6.75 1.71 14.89
N VAL A 121 -7.06 2.72 15.71
CA VAL A 121 -7.61 3.98 15.23
C VAL A 121 -6.61 4.68 14.31
N GLU A 122 -5.35 4.70 14.70
CA GLU A 122 -4.30 5.31 13.89
C GLU A 122 -4.11 4.59 12.57
N LEU A 123 -4.10 3.26 12.60
CA LEU A 123 -3.97 2.47 11.38
C LEU A 123 -5.12 2.76 10.42
N ILE A 124 -6.35 2.73 10.90
CA ILE A 124 -7.52 2.97 10.06
C ILE A 124 -7.48 4.36 9.43
N LYS A 125 -7.10 5.38 10.19
CA LYS A 125 -6.98 6.73 9.65
C LYS A 125 -5.96 6.82 8.54
N ARG A 126 -4.79 6.22 8.72
CA ARG A 126 -3.74 6.25 7.71
C ARG A 126 -4.14 5.47 6.46
N VAL A 127 -4.73 4.29 6.66
CA VAL A 127 -5.21 3.46 5.54
C VAL A 127 -6.26 4.23 4.74
N ASP A 128 -7.25 4.81 5.39
CA ASP A 128 -8.29 5.59 4.71
C ASP A 128 -7.70 6.74 3.91
N ASN A 129 -6.79 7.50 4.51
CA ASN A 129 -6.18 8.64 3.84
C ASN A 129 -5.34 8.21 2.64
N MET A 130 -4.58 7.12 2.79
CA MET A 130 -3.72 6.63 1.72
C MET A 130 -4.54 6.07 0.56
N LEU A 131 -5.63 5.37 0.84
CA LEU A 131 -6.51 4.86 -0.20
C LEU A 131 -7.19 6.02 -0.96
N LYS A 132 -7.57 7.07 -0.26
CA LYS A 132 -8.13 8.26 -0.92
C LYS A 132 -7.10 8.90 -1.84
N LEU A 133 -5.87 9.05 -1.38
CA LEU A 133 -4.79 9.60 -2.20
C LEU A 133 -4.52 8.72 -3.42
N ARG A 134 -4.52 7.43 -3.25
CA ARG A 134 -4.34 6.48 -4.35
C ARG A 134 -5.40 6.72 -5.43
N HIS A 135 -6.66 6.83 -5.03
CA HIS A 135 -7.76 7.01 -5.98
C HIS A 135 -7.72 8.36 -6.66
N VAL A 136 -7.37 9.42 -5.95
CA VAL A 136 -7.23 10.76 -6.54
C VAL A 136 -6.10 10.76 -7.56
N THR A 137 -4.99 10.15 -7.23
CA THR A 137 -3.84 10.06 -8.14
C THR A 137 -4.21 9.34 -9.42
N ASP A 138 -4.95 8.24 -9.32
CA ASP A 138 -5.42 7.49 -10.48
C ASP A 138 -6.33 8.34 -11.36
N GLU A 139 -7.23 9.10 -10.76
CA GLU A 139 -8.14 9.98 -11.51
C GLU A 139 -7.38 11.07 -12.24
N LEU A 140 -6.40 11.68 -11.59
CA LEU A 140 -5.57 12.71 -12.20
C LEU A 140 -4.77 12.14 -13.37
N GLU A 141 -4.24 10.95 -13.20
CA GLU A 141 -3.49 10.26 -14.25
C GLU A 141 -4.36 10.02 -15.47
N ARG A 142 -5.58 9.53 -15.26
CA ARG A 142 -6.52 9.29 -16.36
C ARG A 142 -6.90 10.58 -17.06
N LEU A 143 -7.15 11.62 -16.30
CA LEU A 143 -7.51 12.91 -16.87
C LEU A 143 -6.36 13.48 -17.69
N ARG A 144 -5.14 13.37 -17.19
CA ARG A 144 -3.96 13.84 -17.88
C ARG A 144 -3.79 13.12 -19.23
N ARG A 145 -3.96 11.81 -19.25
CA ARG A 145 -3.88 11.01 -20.49
C ARG A 145 -4.95 11.42 -21.47
N TYR A 146 -6.15 11.67 -20.99
CA TYR A 146 -7.27 12.09 -21.83
C TYR A 146 -6.97 13.42 -22.49
N ILE A 147 -6.50 14.39 -21.72
CA ILE A 147 -6.15 15.72 -22.23
C ILE A 147 -5.02 15.61 -23.26
N GLN A 148 -4.01 14.81 -22.98
CA GLN A 148 -2.89 14.63 -23.88
C GLN A 148 -3.34 14.01 -25.20
N GLY A 149 -4.25 13.06 -25.16
CA GLY A 149 -4.83 12.48 -26.36
C GLY A 149 -5.59 13.49 -27.20
N MET A 150 -6.18 14.49 -26.60
CA MET A 150 -6.88 15.56 -27.31
C MET A 150 -5.93 16.52 -28.01
N GLU A 151 -4.72 16.66 -27.51
CA GLU A 151 -3.72 17.55 -28.10
C GLU A 151 -3.05 16.92 -29.34
N ASP A 152 -3.04 15.62 -29.41
CA ASP A 152 -2.46 14.89 -30.52
C ASP A 152 -3.44 14.77 -31.68
#